data_36d1134be08c48d2793967283bca79da
#
_entry.id   36d1134be08c48d2793967283bca79da
#
_cell.length_a   1.000
_cell.length_b   1.000
_cell.length_c   1.000
_cell.angle_alpha   90.00
_cell.angle_beta   90.00
_cell.angle_gamma   90.00
#
_symmetry.space_group_name_H-M   'P 1'
#
loop_
_entity.id
_entity.type
_entity.pdbx_description
1 polymer ?
#
loop_
_entity_poly.entity_id
_entity_poly.type
_entity_poly.pdbx_seq_one_letter_code
_entity_poly.pdbx_strand_id
1 'polypeptide(L)'
;TIHPSDPATVFHVVLVQPEIPPNTGNVIRLCANTGCALHLIEPLGFPIDHAKMRRAGLDYHEFTAMTVHKNWATFLNSMQASMAAASGSDQQATPSQPPHSNARPIPFSGRLYGLSTSGHKSPYDHRFLPGDCLVFGRETSGLPDDVQDSLGTDHLLRLPMRPHNRSLNLSN
;
A
#
# COMPACT_ATOMS: atom_id res chain seq x y z
N THR A 1 5.76 21.21 13.78
CA THR A 1 7.21 20.91 13.67
C THR A 1 7.37 19.44 13.97
N ILE A 2 7.66 18.64 12.96
CA ILE A 2 7.91 17.21 13.12
C ILE A 2 9.30 17.07 13.77
N HIS A 3 9.34 16.46 14.94
CA HIS A 3 10.59 16.22 15.65
C HIS A 3 11.29 15.00 15.03
N PRO A 4 12.63 15.02 14.79
CA PRO A 4 13.35 13.89 14.19
C PRO A 4 13.34 12.59 15.01
N SER A 5 12.81 12.64 16.23
CA SER A 5 12.70 11.50 17.18
C SER A 5 11.30 10.89 17.23
N ASP A 6 10.30 11.45 16.53
CA ASP A 6 9.00 10.76 16.42
C ASP A 6 9.19 9.53 15.51
N PRO A 7 8.77 8.33 15.96
CA PRO A 7 8.76 7.19 15.07
C PRO A 7 7.93 7.57 13.84
N ALA A 8 8.58 7.62 12.69
CA ALA A 8 7.90 7.96 11.44
C ALA A 8 6.63 7.09 11.34
N THR A 9 5.47 7.72 11.21
CA THR A 9 4.23 6.99 11.00
C THR A 9 4.33 6.30 9.66
N VAL A 10 4.52 4.99 9.67
CA VAL A 10 4.78 4.20 8.48
C VAL A 10 3.54 3.38 8.18
N PHE A 11 3.08 3.46 6.93
CA PHE A 11 1.88 2.81 6.44
C PHE A 11 2.20 1.67 5.48
N HIS A 12 1.21 0.82 5.27
CA HIS A 12 1.15 -0.05 4.10
C HIS A 12 0.29 0.63 3.03
N VAL A 13 0.83 0.77 1.83
CA VAL A 13 0.11 1.26 0.66
C VAL A 13 -0.19 0.08 -0.26
N VAL A 14 -1.44 -0.07 -0.66
CA VAL A 14 -1.91 -1.18 -1.48
C VAL A 14 -2.53 -0.64 -2.76
N LEU A 15 -1.99 -1.03 -3.91
CA LEU A 15 -2.58 -0.73 -5.21
C LEU A 15 -3.23 -2.01 -5.77
N VAL A 16 -4.56 -1.97 -5.89
CA VAL A 16 -5.34 -3.10 -6.40
C VAL A 16 -5.47 -2.97 -7.92
N GLN A 17 -4.81 -3.86 -8.64
CA GLN A 17 -4.87 -3.95 -10.10
C GLN A 17 -4.56 -2.61 -10.81
N PRO A 18 -3.43 -1.96 -10.49
CA PRO A 18 -3.07 -0.68 -11.11
C PRO A 18 -2.88 -0.84 -12.62
N GLU A 19 -3.29 0.17 -13.39
CA GLU A 19 -3.37 0.11 -14.84
C GLU A 19 -2.35 1.00 -15.54
N ILE A 20 -1.96 2.11 -14.91
CA ILE A 20 -1.13 3.16 -15.51
C ILE A 20 0.29 3.12 -14.92
N PRO A 21 1.30 2.67 -15.72
CA PRO A 21 2.68 2.50 -15.23
C PRO A 21 3.30 3.75 -14.60
N PRO A 22 3.18 4.97 -15.16
CA PRO A 22 3.72 6.17 -14.52
C PRO A 22 3.16 6.45 -13.13
N ASN A 23 1.87 6.20 -12.90
CA ASN A 23 1.26 6.38 -11.59
C ASN A 23 1.86 5.43 -10.57
N THR A 24 1.97 4.16 -10.93
CA THR A 24 2.60 3.14 -10.07
C THR A 24 4.07 3.49 -9.79
N GLY A 25 4.82 3.96 -10.79
CA GLY A 25 6.20 4.40 -10.62
C GLY A 25 6.34 5.55 -9.62
N ASN A 26 5.44 6.53 -9.65
CA ASN A 26 5.42 7.63 -8.69
C ASN A 26 5.12 7.13 -7.26
N VAL A 27 4.18 6.20 -7.11
CA VAL A 27 3.85 5.62 -5.80
C VAL A 27 5.00 4.77 -5.25
N ILE A 28 5.70 4.00 -6.10
CA ILE A 28 6.92 3.26 -5.72
C ILE A 28 7.95 4.24 -5.12
N ARG A 29 8.23 5.33 -5.82
CA ARG A 29 9.18 6.35 -5.35
C ARG A 29 8.72 7.03 -4.07
N LEU A 30 7.43 7.34 -3.96
CA LEU A 30 6.87 7.92 -2.75
C LEU A 30 7.04 6.98 -1.55
N CYS A 31 6.70 5.71 -1.71
CA CYS A 31 6.84 4.71 -0.64
C CYS A 31 8.31 4.52 -0.24
N ALA A 32 9.22 4.47 -1.20
CA ALA A 32 10.66 4.38 -0.92
C ALA A 32 11.17 5.58 -0.11
N ASN A 33 10.73 6.79 -0.45
CA ASN A 33 11.15 8.01 0.23
C ASN A 33 10.52 8.20 1.62
N THR A 34 9.32 7.67 1.82
CA THR A 34 8.59 7.81 3.10
C THR A 34 8.79 6.61 4.03
N GLY A 35 9.41 5.53 3.55
CA GLY A 35 9.55 4.28 4.29
C GLY A 35 8.28 3.43 4.35
N CYS A 36 7.22 3.77 3.60
CA CYS A 36 6.00 2.98 3.53
C CYS A 36 6.24 1.66 2.77
N ALA A 37 5.59 0.58 3.19
CA ALA A 37 5.57 -0.68 2.44
C ALA A 37 4.55 -0.59 1.31
N LEU A 38 4.95 -1.03 0.10
CA LEU A 38 4.07 -1.04 -1.06
C LEU A 38 3.65 -2.47 -1.43
N HIS A 39 2.37 -2.67 -1.63
CA HIS A 39 1.79 -3.92 -2.11
C HIS A 39 1.05 -3.69 -3.43
N LEU A 40 1.38 -4.49 -4.44
CA LEU A 40 0.66 -4.51 -5.70
C LEU A 40 -0.14 -5.81 -5.79
N ILE A 41 -1.41 -5.70 -6.19
CA ILE A 41 -2.29 -6.86 -6.34
C ILE A 41 -2.61 -7.07 -7.80
N GLU A 42 -2.24 -8.24 -8.31
CA GLU A 42 -2.50 -8.65 -9.70
C GLU A 42 -4.00 -8.86 -9.98
N PRO A 43 -4.44 -8.77 -11.25
CA PRO A 43 -3.64 -8.50 -12.44
C PRO A 43 -3.21 -7.04 -12.56
N LEU A 44 -1.99 -6.82 -13.02
CA LEU A 44 -1.47 -5.49 -13.33
C LEU A 44 -1.74 -5.17 -14.81
N GLY A 45 -2.11 -3.94 -15.11
CA GLY A 45 -2.31 -3.48 -16.50
C GLY A 45 -1.01 -3.36 -17.32
N PHE A 46 0.13 -3.70 -16.72
CA PHE A 46 1.46 -3.64 -17.33
C PHE A 46 2.39 -4.68 -16.72
N PRO A 47 3.40 -5.15 -17.47
CA PRO A 47 4.40 -6.05 -16.91
C PRO A 47 5.35 -5.31 -15.98
N ILE A 48 5.69 -5.92 -14.85
CA ILE A 48 6.78 -5.45 -13.99
C ILE A 48 8.08 -5.94 -14.63
N ASP A 49 8.74 -5.06 -15.34
CA ASP A 49 10.05 -5.29 -15.94
C ASP A 49 11.07 -4.41 -15.22
N HIS A 50 11.91 -5.04 -14.41
CA HIS A 50 12.97 -4.36 -13.68
C HIS A 50 13.94 -3.56 -14.59
N ALA A 51 14.13 -3.99 -15.83
CA ALA A 51 14.96 -3.27 -16.77
C ALA A 51 14.29 -1.99 -17.31
N LYS A 52 12.98 -2.05 -17.58
CA LYS A 52 12.17 -0.87 -18.00
C LYS A 52 12.02 0.12 -16.87
N MET A 53 11.85 -0.36 -15.65
CA MET A 53 11.68 0.49 -14.48
C MET A 53 12.99 1.21 -14.13
N ARG A 54 14.15 0.56 -14.28
CA ARG A 54 15.46 1.23 -14.18
C ARG A 54 15.65 2.32 -15.24
N ARG A 55 15.22 2.08 -16.48
CA ARG A 55 15.23 3.10 -17.54
C ARG A 55 14.32 4.28 -17.24
N ALA A 56 13.27 4.07 -16.46
CA ALA A 56 12.38 5.13 -15.96
C ALA A 56 12.95 5.87 -14.73
N GLY A 57 14.18 5.58 -14.32
CA GLY A 57 14.86 6.25 -13.22
C GLY A 57 14.49 5.71 -11.84
N LEU A 58 13.99 4.49 -11.74
CA LEU A 58 13.73 3.81 -10.47
C LEU A 58 14.96 2.97 -10.08
N ASP A 59 15.52 3.24 -8.92
CA ASP A 59 16.68 2.52 -8.40
C ASP A 59 16.28 1.21 -7.70
N TYR A 60 17.26 0.27 -7.59
CA TYR A 60 17.05 -1.01 -6.93
C TYR A 60 16.48 -0.88 -5.52
N HIS A 61 16.88 0.14 -4.78
CA HIS A 61 16.39 0.40 -3.41
C HIS A 61 14.89 0.73 -3.36
N GLU A 62 14.35 1.31 -4.42
CA GLU A 62 12.93 1.66 -4.50
C GLU A 62 12.03 0.42 -4.64
N PHE A 63 12.59 -0.70 -5.12
CA PHE A 63 11.85 -1.97 -5.26
C PHE A 63 11.88 -2.86 -4.02
N THR A 64 12.82 -2.64 -3.09
CA THR A 64 12.99 -3.50 -1.92
C THR A 64 11.81 -3.46 -0.95
N ALA A 65 11.04 -2.38 -0.97
CA ALA A 65 9.85 -2.20 -0.14
C ALA A 65 8.54 -2.62 -0.85
N MET A 66 8.62 -3.17 -2.08
CA MET A 66 7.46 -3.55 -2.88
C MET A 66 7.27 -5.06 -2.90
N THR A 67 6.03 -5.50 -2.67
CA THR A 67 5.62 -6.91 -2.76
C THR A 67 4.45 -7.03 -3.74
N VAL A 68 4.50 -8.04 -4.61
CA VAL A 68 3.42 -8.35 -5.55
C VAL A 68 2.65 -9.57 -5.06
N HIS A 69 1.33 -9.46 -5.03
CA HIS A 69 0.41 -10.53 -4.62
C HIS A 69 -0.46 -10.97 -5.80
N LYS A 70 -0.69 -12.26 -5.92
CA LYS A 70 -1.51 -12.84 -7.01
C LYS A 70 -2.95 -12.37 -7.01
N ASN A 71 -3.51 -12.11 -5.84
CA ASN A 71 -4.89 -11.66 -5.65
C ASN A 71 -5.08 -11.06 -4.26
N TRP A 72 -6.26 -10.50 -4.04
CA TRP A 72 -6.64 -9.91 -2.76
C TRP A 72 -6.59 -10.88 -1.59
N ALA A 73 -7.04 -12.13 -1.78
CA ALA A 73 -7.02 -13.14 -0.72
C ALA A 73 -5.59 -13.50 -0.29
N THR A 74 -4.66 -13.64 -1.23
CA THR A 74 -3.25 -13.89 -0.94
C THR A 74 -2.63 -12.73 -0.16
N PHE A 75 -2.96 -11.49 -0.52
CA PHE A 75 -2.55 -10.30 0.23
C PHE A 75 -3.06 -10.35 1.68
N LEU A 76 -4.36 -10.57 1.90
CA LEU A 76 -4.94 -10.64 3.24
C LEU A 76 -4.28 -11.71 4.10
N ASN A 77 -4.06 -12.91 3.55
CA ASN A 77 -3.40 -14.01 4.25
C ASN A 77 -1.96 -13.63 4.66
N SER A 78 -1.24 -12.97 3.78
CA SER A 78 0.13 -12.49 4.06
C SER A 78 0.14 -11.46 5.20
N MET A 79 -0.81 -10.52 5.21
CA MET A 79 -0.91 -9.49 6.24
C MET A 79 -1.31 -10.08 7.60
N GLN A 80 -2.23 -11.04 7.63
CA GLN A 80 -2.62 -11.76 8.85
C GLN A 80 -1.47 -12.57 9.43
N ALA A 81 -0.69 -13.25 8.58
CA ALA A 81 0.49 -13.98 9.00
C ALA A 81 1.55 -13.06 9.62
N SER A 82 1.76 -11.87 9.05
CA SER A 82 2.66 -10.85 9.61
C SER A 82 2.19 -10.36 10.99
N MET A 83 0.89 -10.20 11.17
CA MET A 83 0.33 -9.79 12.46
C MET A 83 0.50 -10.88 13.52
N ALA A 84 0.27 -12.15 13.19
CA ALA A 84 0.46 -13.28 14.07
C ALA A 84 1.93 -13.43 14.50
N ALA A 85 2.87 -13.26 13.57
CA ALA A 85 4.32 -13.31 13.87
C ALA A 85 4.77 -12.16 14.80
N ALA A 86 4.17 -10.99 14.70
CA ALA A 86 4.45 -9.85 15.57
C ALA A 86 3.91 -10.05 17.00
N SER A 87 2.86 -10.87 17.17
CA SER A 87 2.23 -11.16 18.47
C SER A 87 2.93 -12.30 19.24
N GLY A 88 3.76 -13.10 18.55
CA GLY A 88 4.54 -14.20 19.12
C GLY A 88 5.98 -13.82 19.38
N SER A 89 6.24 -12.94 20.34
CA SER A 89 7.59 -12.69 20.84
C SER A 89 8.02 -13.84 21.74
N ASP A 90 8.65 -14.83 21.14
CA ASP A 90 9.76 -15.67 21.60
C ASP A 90 9.83 -16.94 20.75
N GLN A 91 10.64 -16.91 19.70
CA GLN A 91 11.49 -18.04 19.30
C GLN A 91 12.15 -17.78 17.93
N GLN A 92 13.46 -17.78 18.01
CA GLN A 92 14.47 -18.06 16.99
C GLN A 92 14.12 -17.89 15.51
N ALA A 93 14.64 -16.79 14.97
CA ALA A 93 14.76 -16.56 13.53
C ALA A 93 15.67 -17.61 12.90
N THR A 94 15.16 -18.40 11.98
CA THR A 94 15.96 -19.09 10.97
C THR A 94 16.30 -18.10 9.85
N PRO A 95 17.59 -17.92 9.50
CA PRO A 95 18.01 -16.93 8.52
C PRO A 95 17.91 -17.52 7.11
N SER A 96 16.89 -17.14 6.36
CA SER A 96 16.86 -17.30 4.91
C SER A 96 16.22 -16.08 4.23
N GLN A 97 16.79 -14.91 4.50
CA GLN A 97 16.59 -13.70 3.69
C GLN A 97 17.95 -13.22 3.17
N PRO A 98 18.01 -12.70 1.92
CA PRO A 98 19.25 -12.14 1.41
C PRO A 98 19.67 -10.90 2.20
N PRO A 99 20.99 -10.65 2.40
CA PRO A 99 21.53 -9.76 3.44
C PRO A 99 21.55 -8.27 3.07
N HIS A 100 20.54 -7.69 2.43
CA HIS A 100 20.61 -6.31 1.95
C HIS A 100 19.43 -5.39 2.27
N SER A 101 18.50 -5.74 3.16
CA SER A 101 17.53 -4.76 3.64
C SER A 101 17.57 -4.66 5.17
N ASN A 102 18.22 -3.60 5.69
CA ASN A 102 18.14 -3.21 7.10
C ASN A 102 16.78 -2.61 7.50
N ALA A 103 15.79 -2.68 6.63
CA ALA A 103 14.46 -2.20 6.92
C ALA A 103 13.73 -3.22 7.81
N ARG A 104 13.44 -2.85 9.05
CA ARG A 104 12.54 -3.62 9.90
C ARG A 104 11.19 -3.75 9.19
N PRO A 105 10.58 -4.95 9.15
CA PRO A 105 9.25 -5.10 8.59
C PRO A 105 8.27 -4.20 9.36
N ILE A 106 7.42 -3.50 8.61
CA ILE A 106 6.38 -2.63 9.17
C ILE A 106 5.29 -3.55 9.73
N PRO A 107 5.00 -3.48 11.04
CA PRO A 107 3.94 -4.29 11.60
C PRO A 107 2.58 -3.86 11.04
N PHE A 108 1.73 -4.83 10.73
CA PHE A 108 0.35 -4.55 10.30
C PHE A 108 -0.54 -4.29 11.53
N SER A 109 -1.31 -3.21 11.50
CA SER A 109 -2.20 -2.83 12.58
C SER A 109 -3.51 -3.64 12.64
N GLY A 110 -3.82 -4.40 11.60
CA GLY A 110 -5.12 -5.06 11.41
C GLY A 110 -6.16 -4.17 10.74
N ARG A 111 -5.85 -2.91 10.44
CA ARG A 111 -6.80 -1.94 9.89
C ARG A 111 -6.50 -1.63 8.43
N LEU A 112 -7.53 -1.79 7.58
CA LEU A 112 -7.47 -1.49 6.15
C LEU A 112 -8.53 -0.44 5.81
N TYR A 113 -8.13 0.57 5.06
CA TYR A 113 -9.00 1.65 4.60
C TYR A 113 -8.90 1.79 3.10
N GLY A 114 -10.03 1.70 2.40
CA GLY A 114 -10.12 1.86 0.96
C GLY A 114 -10.50 3.29 0.57
N LEU A 115 -9.83 3.84 -0.43
CA LEU A 115 -10.20 5.11 -1.05
C LEU A 115 -11.19 4.83 -2.19
N SER A 116 -12.44 5.27 -2.02
CA SER A 116 -13.53 5.02 -2.97
C SER A 116 -14.46 6.21 -3.06
N THR A 117 -15.07 6.39 -4.23
CA THR A 117 -16.14 7.39 -4.43
C THR A 117 -17.41 7.04 -3.66
N SER A 118 -17.59 5.78 -3.26
CA SER A 118 -18.70 5.30 -2.42
C SER A 118 -18.44 5.48 -0.91
N GLY A 119 -17.25 5.97 -0.51
CA GLY A 119 -16.95 6.28 0.87
C GLY A 119 -17.76 7.46 1.40
N HIS A 120 -18.03 7.45 2.70
CA HIS A 120 -18.82 8.50 3.36
C HIS A 120 -17.99 9.38 4.29
N LYS A 121 -16.83 8.91 4.71
CA LYS A 121 -15.94 9.63 5.62
C LYS A 121 -14.76 10.22 4.86
N SER A 122 -14.36 11.43 5.25
CA SER A 122 -13.13 12.04 4.73
C SER A 122 -11.91 11.43 5.40
N PRO A 123 -10.83 11.13 4.66
CA PRO A 123 -9.57 10.71 5.27
C PRO A 123 -8.96 11.80 6.16
N TYR A 124 -9.29 13.06 5.95
CA TYR A 124 -8.79 14.17 6.78
C TYR A 124 -9.41 14.21 8.18
N ASP A 125 -10.60 13.63 8.34
CA ASP A 125 -11.29 13.50 9.63
C ASP A 125 -10.97 12.18 10.34
N HIS A 126 -10.13 11.34 9.73
CA HIS A 126 -9.77 10.03 10.23
C HIS A 126 -8.38 10.04 10.87
N ARG A 127 -8.26 9.44 12.05
CA ARG A 127 -6.95 9.26 12.70
C ARG A 127 -6.36 7.92 12.29
N PHE A 128 -5.35 7.97 11.45
CA PHE A 128 -4.54 6.82 11.09
C PHE A 128 -3.51 6.49 12.18
N LEU A 129 -3.18 5.22 12.31
CA LEU A 129 -2.16 4.72 13.22
C LEU A 129 -1.04 4.03 12.42
N PRO A 130 0.19 3.96 12.99
CA PRO A 130 1.26 3.20 12.36
C PRO A 130 0.83 1.77 12.05
N GLY A 131 1.18 1.28 10.86
CA GLY A 131 0.82 -0.05 10.39
C GLY A 131 -0.56 -0.16 9.72
N ASP A 132 -1.32 0.94 9.61
CA ASP A 132 -2.56 0.95 8.85
C ASP A 132 -2.29 0.74 7.35
N CYS A 133 -3.25 0.12 6.65
CA CYS A 133 -3.23 -0.06 5.21
C CYS A 133 -4.14 0.95 4.51
N LEU A 134 -3.59 1.65 3.53
CA LEU A 134 -4.33 2.51 2.61
C LEU A 134 -4.47 1.79 1.27
N VAL A 135 -5.69 1.49 0.87
CA VAL A 135 -6.01 0.67 -0.30
C VAL A 135 -6.60 1.53 -1.41
N PHE A 136 -5.93 1.52 -2.56
CA PHE A 136 -6.31 2.27 -3.75
C PHE A 136 -6.69 1.30 -4.88
N GLY A 137 -7.72 1.66 -5.63
CA GLY A 137 -8.20 0.88 -6.76
C GLY A 137 -7.60 1.27 -8.11
N ARG A 138 -8.18 0.71 -9.17
CA ARG A 138 -7.82 1.02 -10.55
C ARG A 138 -8.06 2.49 -10.87
N GLU A 139 -7.24 3.03 -11.73
CA GLU A 139 -7.38 4.42 -12.17
C GLU A 139 -8.69 4.67 -12.93
N THR A 140 -9.18 3.68 -13.67
CA THR A 140 -10.40 3.81 -14.49
C THR A 140 -11.68 3.47 -13.73
N SER A 141 -11.67 2.42 -12.90
CA SER A 141 -12.90 1.86 -12.28
C SER A 141 -12.89 1.85 -10.75
N GLY A 142 -11.80 2.29 -10.11
CA GLY A 142 -11.68 2.31 -8.66
C GLY A 142 -11.49 0.93 -8.05
N LEU A 143 -11.87 0.79 -6.78
CA LEU A 143 -11.77 -0.47 -6.05
C LEU A 143 -12.78 -1.49 -6.59
N PRO A 144 -12.37 -2.73 -6.90
CA PRO A 144 -13.29 -3.81 -7.21
C PRO A 144 -14.32 -4.05 -6.10
N ASP A 145 -15.52 -4.49 -6.47
CA ASP A 145 -16.65 -4.68 -5.53
C ASP A 145 -16.32 -5.68 -4.43
N ASP A 146 -15.64 -6.79 -4.77
CA ASP A 146 -15.21 -7.80 -3.81
C ASP A 146 -14.22 -7.25 -2.77
N VAL A 147 -13.36 -6.33 -3.16
CA VAL A 147 -12.45 -5.63 -2.24
C VAL A 147 -13.22 -4.66 -1.36
N GLN A 148 -14.15 -3.89 -1.91
CA GLN A 148 -14.99 -2.99 -1.12
C GLN A 148 -15.84 -3.75 -0.11
N ASP A 149 -16.44 -4.88 -0.49
CA ASP A 149 -17.21 -5.74 0.40
C ASP A 149 -16.34 -6.34 1.52
N SER A 150 -15.12 -6.72 1.20
CA SER A 150 -14.12 -7.21 2.18
C SER A 150 -13.73 -6.15 3.21
N LEU A 151 -13.61 -4.88 2.80
CA LEU A 151 -13.26 -3.78 3.70
C LEU A 151 -14.43 -3.36 4.60
N GLY A 152 -15.63 -3.38 4.06
CA GLY A 152 -16.84 -2.87 4.71
C GLY A 152 -17.01 -1.35 4.56
N THR A 153 -18.24 -0.89 4.64
CA THR A 153 -18.63 0.53 4.39
C THR A 153 -17.95 1.52 5.33
N ASP A 154 -17.72 1.13 6.59
CA ASP A 154 -17.07 1.98 7.59
C ASP A 154 -15.59 2.23 7.32
N HIS A 155 -14.97 1.38 6.51
CA HIS A 155 -13.57 1.45 6.12
C HIS A 155 -13.36 2.03 4.72
N LEU A 156 -14.42 2.52 4.08
CA LEU A 156 -14.33 3.24 2.82
C LEU A 156 -14.29 4.74 3.06
N LEU A 157 -13.20 5.35 2.63
CA LEU A 157 -12.95 6.78 2.74
C LEU A 157 -13.11 7.45 1.38
N ARG A 158 -13.59 8.67 1.38
CA ARG A 158 -13.75 9.48 0.17
C ARG A 158 -12.95 10.78 0.30
N LEU A 159 -12.08 11.00 -0.69
CA LEU A 159 -11.43 12.30 -0.81
C LEU A 159 -12.46 13.36 -1.24
N PRO A 160 -12.54 14.50 -0.54
CA PRO A 160 -13.42 15.59 -0.96
C PRO A 160 -12.96 16.14 -2.32
N MET A 161 -13.88 16.21 -3.27
CA MET A 161 -13.66 16.75 -4.59
C MET A 161 -14.69 17.83 -4.91
N ARG A 162 -14.32 18.79 -5.74
CA ARG A 162 -15.26 19.79 -6.25
C ARG A 162 -16.35 19.11 -7.10
N PRO A 163 -17.57 19.63 -7.08
CA PRO A 163 -18.62 19.15 -7.99
C PRO A 163 -18.12 19.11 -9.44
N HIS A 164 -18.53 18.09 -10.18
CA HIS A 164 -18.15 17.82 -11.59
C HIS A 164 -16.74 17.28 -11.82
N ASN A 165 -15.87 17.15 -10.81
CA ASN A 165 -14.61 16.40 -10.95
C ASN A 165 -14.86 14.91 -10.72
N ARG A 166 -14.33 14.07 -11.63
CA ARG A 166 -14.61 12.62 -11.62
C ARG A 166 -13.63 11.82 -10.75
N SER A 167 -12.37 12.21 -10.77
CA SER A 167 -11.31 11.48 -10.06
C SER A 167 -10.07 12.35 -9.86
N LEU A 168 -9.26 11.98 -8.86
CA LEU A 168 -7.90 12.44 -8.69
C LEU A 168 -6.95 11.40 -9.31
N ASN A 169 -5.83 11.88 -9.84
CA ASN A 169 -4.79 10.97 -10.30
C ASN A 169 -4.24 10.18 -9.09
N LEU A 170 -4.03 8.87 -9.27
CA LEU A 170 -3.53 7.97 -8.22
C LEU A 170 -2.21 8.45 -7.60
N SER A 171 -1.37 9.13 -8.38
CA SER A 171 -0.06 9.61 -7.92
C SER A 171 -0.09 10.94 -7.16
N ASN A 172 -1.25 11.59 -7.06
CA ASN A 172 -1.43 12.83 -6.29
C ASN A 172 -1.76 12.53 -4.83
#